data_1abe02c2044cc34b80bb0be930b3b9de
#
_entry.id   1abe02c2044cc34b80bb0be930b3b9de
#
_cell.length_a   1.000
_cell.length_b   1.000
_cell.length_c   1.000
_cell.angle_alpha   90.00
_cell.angle_beta   90.00
_cell.angle_gamma   90.00
#
_symmetry.space_group_name_H-M   'P 1'
#
loop_
_entity.id
_entity.type
_entity.pdbx_description
1 polymer ?
#
loop_
_entity_poly.entity_id
_entity_poly.type
_entity_poly.pdbx_seq_one_letter_code
_entity_poly.pdbx_strand_id
1 'polypeptide(L)'
;MAKKETYEAKAEEMLLPIVESHGFELVDVEYVKEGGTWYLRAYIDKPGGITIDDCEMVSRAFSDVIDQNDFIEDSYIMEVSSPGLLRPLKKDKDFNRYLEKPIEMRTYKMIDKKKEFMGVLKAYNKEQITIEEPDGALRVLQRNELA
;
A
#
# COMPACT_ATOMS: atom_id res chain seq x y z
N MET A 1 -4.96 -23.10 -3.92
CA MET A 1 -4.57 -21.79 -3.38
C MET A 1 -3.30 -21.31 -4.07
N ALA A 2 -3.26 -20.09 -4.51
CA ALA A 2 -2.07 -19.56 -5.18
C ALA A 2 -0.90 -19.42 -4.19
N LYS A 3 0.33 -19.77 -4.63
CA LYS A 3 1.54 -19.59 -3.81
C LYS A 3 1.71 -18.15 -3.36
N LYS A 4 1.37 -17.20 -4.24
CA LYS A 4 1.45 -15.77 -3.95
C LYS A 4 0.71 -15.40 -2.66
N GLU A 5 -0.54 -15.81 -2.52
CA GLU A 5 -1.36 -15.51 -1.35
C GLU A 5 -0.81 -16.14 -0.08
N THR A 6 -0.30 -17.36 -0.19
CA THR A 6 0.32 -18.07 0.93
C THR A 6 1.58 -17.35 1.39
N TYR A 7 2.42 -16.92 0.45
CA TYR A 7 3.65 -16.20 0.78
C TYR A 7 3.35 -14.84 1.41
N GLU A 8 2.37 -14.12 0.89
CA GLU A 8 1.95 -12.85 1.45
C GLU A 8 1.44 -13.00 2.88
N ALA A 9 0.61 -14.01 3.13
CA ALA A 9 0.07 -14.28 4.46
C ALA A 9 1.15 -14.66 5.47
N LYS A 10 2.09 -15.51 5.10
CA LYS A 10 3.19 -15.91 5.98
C LYS A 10 4.14 -14.75 6.25
N ALA A 11 4.44 -13.94 5.24
CA ALA A 11 5.28 -12.77 5.40
C ALA A 11 4.63 -11.77 6.34
N GLU A 12 3.34 -11.52 6.20
CA GLU A 12 2.58 -10.64 7.08
C GLU A 12 2.65 -11.12 8.53
N GLU A 13 2.43 -12.42 8.74
CA GLU A 13 2.48 -13.01 10.08
C GLU A 13 3.85 -12.82 10.73
N MET A 14 4.93 -12.93 9.97
CA MET A 14 6.30 -12.76 10.47
C MET A 14 6.64 -11.29 10.69
N LEU A 15 6.12 -10.40 9.84
CA LEU A 15 6.39 -8.96 9.92
C LEU A 15 5.67 -8.26 11.06
N LEU A 16 4.45 -8.69 11.39
CA LEU A 16 3.63 -8.02 12.41
C LEU A 16 4.37 -7.82 13.74
N PRO A 17 5.01 -8.86 14.34
CA PRO A 17 5.73 -8.66 15.58
C PRO A 17 6.89 -7.67 15.47
N ILE A 18 7.59 -7.69 14.33
CA ILE A 18 8.73 -6.80 14.07
C ILE A 18 8.24 -5.35 14.00
N VAL A 19 7.21 -5.10 13.20
CA VAL A 19 6.66 -3.77 12.98
C VAL A 19 6.09 -3.20 14.29
N GLU A 20 5.33 -4.00 15.01
CA GLU A 20 4.72 -3.59 16.28
C GLU A 20 5.77 -3.31 17.35
N SER A 21 6.85 -4.09 17.41
CA SER A 21 7.93 -3.87 18.38
C SER A 21 8.64 -2.52 18.21
N HIS A 22 8.57 -1.95 17.03
CA HIS A 22 9.14 -0.64 16.73
C HIS A 22 8.11 0.49 16.79
N GLY A 23 6.85 0.18 17.12
CA GLY A 23 5.79 1.18 17.14
C GLY A 23 5.33 1.59 15.75
N PHE A 24 5.58 0.78 14.74
CA PHE A 24 5.17 1.04 13.37
C PHE A 24 3.89 0.31 13.02
N GLU A 25 3.29 0.64 11.88
CA GLU A 25 2.11 -0.02 11.36
C GLU A 25 2.46 -0.78 10.08
N LEU A 26 2.01 -2.02 9.97
CA LEU A 26 2.12 -2.78 8.72
C LEU A 26 0.89 -2.48 7.88
N VAL A 27 1.12 -1.81 6.75
CA VAL A 27 0.04 -1.38 5.85
C VAL A 27 -0.36 -2.49 4.90
N ASP A 28 0.62 -3.14 4.25
CA ASP A 28 0.35 -4.24 3.33
C ASP A 28 1.63 -5.02 3.04
N VAL A 29 1.45 -6.23 2.50
CA VAL A 29 2.53 -7.07 2.00
C VAL A 29 2.11 -7.59 0.63
N GLU A 30 3.01 -7.50 -0.35
CA GLU A 30 2.76 -7.97 -1.71
C GLU A 30 3.91 -8.87 -2.18
N TYR A 31 3.56 -9.93 -2.89
CA TYR A 31 4.52 -10.78 -3.59
C TYR A 31 4.19 -10.72 -5.08
N VAL A 32 4.98 -9.98 -5.83
CA VAL A 32 4.68 -9.64 -7.23
C VAL A 32 5.88 -9.91 -8.13
N LYS A 33 5.61 -10.19 -9.40
CA LYS A 33 6.63 -10.38 -10.42
C LYS A 33 6.62 -9.21 -11.38
N GLU A 34 7.77 -8.55 -11.51
CA GLU A 34 7.95 -7.44 -12.44
C GLU A 34 9.25 -7.64 -13.21
N GLY A 35 9.21 -7.55 -14.52
CA GLY A 35 10.39 -7.67 -15.35
C GLY A 35 11.13 -9.00 -15.18
N GLY A 36 10.43 -10.08 -14.92
CA GLY A 36 11.03 -11.41 -14.72
C GLY A 36 11.58 -11.64 -13.31
N THR A 37 11.48 -10.66 -12.41
CA THR A 37 11.99 -10.76 -11.04
C THR A 37 10.83 -10.72 -10.06
N TRP A 38 10.88 -11.62 -9.06
CA TRP A 38 9.91 -11.61 -7.96
C TRP A 38 10.33 -10.61 -6.89
N TYR A 39 9.36 -9.90 -6.34
CA TYR A 39 9.56 -8.95 -5.25
C TYR A 39 8.62 -9.26 -4.10
N LEU A 40 9.18 -9.34 -2.91
CA LEU A 40 8.41 -9.38 -1.67
C LEU A 40 8.44 -7.98 -1.07
N ARG A 41 7.35 -7.24 -1.16
CA ARG A 41 7.26 -5.86 -0.75
C ARG A 41 6.43 -5.70 0.50
N ALA A 42 6.97 -5.01 1.49
CA ALA A 42 6.27 -4.67 2.72
C ALA A 42 6.13 -3.16 2.80
N TYR A 43 4.93 -2.69 3.11
CA TYR A 43 4.64 -1.28 3.27
C TYR A 43 4.38 -0.99 4.74
N ILE A 44 5.18 -0.13 5.34
CA ILE A 44 5.10 0.23 6.76
C ILE A 44 4.93 1.73 6.92
N ASP A 45 4.34 2.15 8.05
CA ASP A 45 4.15 3.56 8.33
C ASP A 45 4.21 3.81 9.84
N LYS A 46 4.32 5.08 10.22
CA LYS A 46 4.26 5.53 11.63
C LYS A 46 3.74 6.97 11.69
N PRO A 47 3.27 7.43 12.85
CA PRO A 47 2.93 8.85 13.02
C PRO A 47 4.15 9.73 12.69
N GLY A 48 3.95 10.74 11.85
CA GLY A 48 5.03 11.59 11.38
C GLY A 48 5.78 11.09 10.15
N GLY A 49 5.49 9.89 9.70
CA GLY A 49 6.06 9.31 8.48
C GLY A 49 7.25 8.38 8.72
N ILE A 50 7.37 7.37 7.90
CA ILE A 50 8.47 6.39 7.93
C ILE A 50 9.72 6.99 7.27
N THR A 51 10.88 6.75 7.87
CA THR A 51 12.17 7.16 7.33
C THR A 51 12.87 5.99 6.62
N ILE A 52 13.92 6.30 5.86
CA ILE A 52 14.75 5.27 5.21
C ILE A 52 15.39 4.36 6.26
N ASP A 53 15.86 4.93 7.37
CA ASP A 53 16.45 4.15 8.46
C ASP A 53 15.45 3.20 9.09
N ASP A 54 14.21 3.63 9.25
CA ASP A 54 13.12 2.78 9.75
C ASP A 54 12.89 1.58 8.83
N CYS A 55 12.84 1.80 7.52
CA CYS A 55 12.67 0.74 6.53
C CYS A 55 13.85 -0.24 6.56
N GLU A 56 15.08 0.26 6.67
CA GLU A 56 16.27 -0.57 6.73
C GLU A 56 16.27 -1.45 7.98
N MET A 57 15.90 -0.90 9.11
CA MET A 57 15.83 -1.63 10.38
C MET A 57 14.83 -2.80 10.31
N VAL A 58 13.64 -2.53 9.77
CA VAL A 58 12.62 -3.57 9.58
C VAL A 58 13.08 -4.61 8.55
N SER A 59 13.70 -4.16 7.46
CA SER A 59 14.21 -5.04 6.41
C SER A 59 15.24 -6.03 6.95
N ARG A 60 16.18 -5.57 7.76
CA ARG A 60 17.20 -6.44 8.38
C ARG A 60 16.58 -7.47 9.31
N ALA A 61 15.68 -7.04 10.18
CA ALA A 61 15.01 -7.94 11.12
C ALA A 61 14.18 -8.98 10.39
N PHE A 62 13.47 -8.57 9.34
CA PHE A 62 12.66 -9.47 8.53
C PHE A 62 13.52 -10.46 7.76
N SER A 63 14.65 -10.00 7.22
CA SER A 63 15.59 -10.87 6.51
C SER A 63 16.10 -12.00 7.41
N ASP A 64 16.45 -11.69 8.66
CA ASP A 64 16.90 -12.68 9.62
C ASP A 64 15.81 -13.72 9.92
N VAL A 65 14.56 -13.30 10.05
CA VAL A 65 13.43 -14.20 10.31
C VAL A 65 13.17 -15.10 9.09
N ILE A 66 13.20 -14.54 7.88
CA ILE A 66 13.00 -15.32 6.65
C ILE A 66 14.11 -16.35 6.46
N ASP A 67 15.35 -16.00 6.73
CA ASP A 67 16.48 -16.93 6.60
C ASP A 67 16.31 -18.15 7.51
N GLN A 68 15.65 -17.99 8.65
CA GLN A 68 15.36 -19.09 9.56
C GLN A 68 14.14 -19.91 9.17
N ASN A 69 13.23 -19.34 8.36
CA ASN A 69 11.95 -19.93 8.01
C ASN A 69 11.74 -19.96 6.49
N ASP A 70 12.73 -20.24 5.73
CA ASP A 70 12.76 -20.15 4.26
C ASP A 70 11.55 -20.83 3.61
N PHE A 71 10.46 -20.10 3.46
CA PHE A 71 9.19 -20.62 2.94
C PHE A 71 8.93 -20.25 1.48
N ILE A 72 9.77 -19.37 0.88
CA ILE A 72 9.63 -18.94 -0.51
C ILE A 72 10.64 -19.71 -1.37
N GLU A 73 10.13 -20.48 -2.32
CA GLU A 73 10.96 -21.32 -3.18
C GLU A 73 11.67 -20.54 -4.28
N ASP A 74 11.06 -19.46 -4.74
CA ASP A 74 11.61 -18.65 -5.84
C ASP A 74 12.68 -17.70 -5.33
N SER A 75 13.58 -17.29 -6.22
CA SER A 75 14.47 -16.17 -5.92
C SER A 75 13.67 -14.88 -5.94
N TYR A 76 13.88 -14.02 -4.98
CA TYR A 76 13.15 -12.77 -4.86
C TYR A 76 13.99 -11.67 -4.24
N ILE A 77 13.57 -10.43 -4.46
CA ILE A 77 14.14 -9.24 -3.82
C ILE A 77 13.16 -8.76 -2.76
N MET A 78 13.65 -8.51 -1.55
CA MET A 78 12.83 -7.97 -0.48
C MET A 78 12.95 -6.46 -0.45
N GLU A 79 11.80 -5.78 -0.39
CA GLU A 79 11.74 -4.33 -0.28
C GLU A 79 10.82 -3.95 0.88
N VAL A 80 11.26 -2.98 1.68
CA VAL A 80 10.44 -2.37 2.73
C VAL A 80 10.37 -0.88 2.44
N SER A 81 9.17 -0.34 2.37
CA SER A 81 8.98 1.07 2.01
C SER A 81 7.75 1.69 2.68
N SER A 82 7.61 3.00 2.50
CA SER A 82 6.43 3.73 2.91
C SER A 82 5.34 3.63 1.85
N PRO A 83 4.05 3.53 2.22
CA PRO A 83 2.97 3.45 1.25
C PRO A 83 2.66 4.78 0.56
N GLY A 84 3.10 5.91 1.13
CA GLY A 84 2.61 7.24 0.74
C GLY A 84 3.01 7.73 -0.64
N LEU A 85 4.18 7.34 -1.15
CA LEU A 85 4.73 7.96 -2.36
C LEU A 85 4.59 7.11 -3.63
N LEU A 86 4.51 5.80 -3.51
CA LEU A 86 4.63 4.91 -4.67
C LEU A 86 3.50 3.91 -4.79
N ARG A 87 2.59 3.84 -3.82
CA ARG A 87 1.51 2.87 -3.84
C ARG A 87 0.19 3.53 -4.24
N PRO A 88 -0.39 3.16 -5.37
CA PRO A 88 -1.73 3.63 -5.74
C PRO A 88 -2.80 3.02 -4.82
N LEU A 89 -3.88 3.75 -4.60
CA LEU A 89 -5.03 3.27 -3.84
C LEU A 89 -5.84 2.33 -4.72
N LYS A 90 -5.81 1.03 -4.46
CA LYS A 90 -6.50 0.02 -5.27
C LYS A 90 -7.44 -0.86 -4.47
N LYS A 91 -7.11 -1.13 -3.22
CA LYS A 91 -7.86 -2.04 -2.36
C LYS A 91 -8.70 -1.27 -1.35
N ASP A 92 -9.77 -1.88 -0.87
CA ASP A 92 -10.64 -1.26 0.13
C ASP A 92 -9.86 -0.82 1.38
N LYS A 93 -8.87 -1.60 1.79
CA LYS A 93 -8.05 -1.23 2.95
C LYS A 93 -7.21 0.03 2.70
N ASP A 94 -6.80 0.27 1.47
CA ASP A 94 -6.08 1.49 1.10
C ASP A 94 -7.00 2.71 1.27
N PHE A 95 -8.21 2.62 0.77
CA PHE A 95 -9.20 3.70 0.89
C PHE A 95 -9.59 3.92 2.35
N ASN A 96 -9.79 2.85 3.11
CA ASN A 96 -10.13 2.96 4.52
C ASN A 96 -9.05 3.70 5.31
N ARG A 97 -7.78 3.42 5.01
CA ARG A 97 -6.66 4.09 5.66
C ARG A 97 -6.65 5.60 5.40
N TYR A 98 -7.07 6.01 4.20
CA TYR A 98 -7.03 7.42 3.79
C TYR A 98 -8.36 8.17 3.97
N LEU A 99 -9.34 7.55 4.63
CA LEU A 99 -10.57 8.27 4.98
C LEU A 99 -10.25 9.53 5.78
N GLU A 100 -10.88 10.63 5.42
CA GLU A 100 -10.69 11.96 6.01
C GLU A 100 -9.29 12.55 5.78
N LYS A 101 -8.52 11.99 4.84
CA LYS A 101 -7.19 12.47 4.48
C LYS A 101 -7.16 12.95 3.04
N PRO A 102 -6.28 13.92 2.71
CA PRO A 102 -6.15 14.37 1.33
C PRO A 102 -5.54 13.27 0.45
N ILE A 103 -6.10 13.11 -0.74
CA ILE A 103 -5.58 12.18 -1.75
C ILE A 103 -5.56 12.86 -3.10
N GLU A 104 -4.71 12.35 -3.99
CA GLU A 104 -4.66 12.76 -5.39
C GLU A 104 -5.02 11.57 -6.25
N MET A 105 -5.68 11.83 -7.39
CA MET A 105 -6.05 10.76 -8.29
C MET A 105 -6.07 11.24 -9.74
N ARG A 106 -5.93 10.28 -10.66
CA ARG A 106 -6.02 10.50 -12.08
C ARG A 106 -7.08 9.60 -12.67
N THR A 107 -7.71 10.06 -13.73
CA THR A 107 -8.68 9.27 -14.48
C THR A 107 -8.15 8.96 -15.86
N TYR A 108 -8.63 7.88 -16.48
CA TYR A 108 -8.26 7.52 -17.85
C TYR A 108 -8.85 8.50 -18.86
N LYS A 109 -10.05 9.00 -18.60
CA LYS A 109 -10.75 9.94 -19.45
C LYS A 109 -10.94 11.26 -18.73
N MET A 110 -11.05 12.35 -19.49
CA MET A 110 -11.34 13.65 -18.93
C MET A 110 -12.75 13.68 -18.34
N ILE A 111 -12.85 14.21 -17.13
CA ILE A 111 -14.11 14.49 -16.46
C ILE A 111 -14.10 15.98 -16.12
N ASP A 112 -15.11 16.72 -16.55
CA ASP A 112 -15.18 18.18 -16.40
C ASP A 112 -13.90 18.86 -16.90
N LYS A 113 -13.41 18.42 -18.05
CA LYS A 113 -12.22 18.96 -18.75
C LYS A 113 -10.90 18.74 -18.01
N LYS A 114 -10.83 17.83 -17.04
CA LYS A 114 -9.57 17.52 -16.33
C LYS A 114 -9.45 16.02 -16.05
N LYS A 115 -8.22 15.56 -15.94
CA LYS A 115 -7.87 14.18 -15.63
C LYS A 115 -7.27 14.03 -14.24
N GLU A 116 -6.91 15.12 -13.58
CA GLU A 116 -6.33 15.09 -12.26
C GLU A 116 -7.29 15.71 -11.25
N PHE A 117 -7.44 15.03 -10.13
CA PHE A 117 -8.33 15.47 -9.06
C PHE A 117 -7.61 15.36 -7.73
N MET A 118 -7.93 16.25 -6.81
CA MET A 118 -7.44 16.15 -5.45
C MET A 118 -8.55 16.58 -4.49
N GLY A 119 -8.53 16.00 -3.30
CA GLY A 119 -9.51 16.32 -2.27
C GLY A 119 -9.36 15.37 -1.10
N VAL A 120 -10.20 15.59 -0.08
CA VAL A 120 -10.24 14.75 1.10
C VAL A 120 -11.18 13.58 0.84
N LEU A 121 -10.72 12.35 1.05
CA LEU A 121 -11.54 11.16 0.86
C LEU A 121 -12.59 11.10 1.97
N LYS A 122 -13.86 11.23 1.59
CA LYS A 122 -14.99 11.25 2.54
C LYS A 122 -15.68 9.91 2.67
N ALA A 123 -15.79 9.16 1.58
CA ALA A 123 -16.44 7.85 1.57
C ALA A 123 -15.96 7.04 0.39
N TYR A 124 -16.15 5.73 0.47
CA TYR A 124 -15.86 4.83 -0.65
C TYR A 124 -16.74 3.58 -0.56
N ASN A 125 -16.90 2.92 -1.70
CA ASN A 125 -17.45 1.57 -1.76
C ASN A 125 -16.71 0.81 -2.86
N LYS A 126 -17.18 -0.37 -3.24
CA LYS A 126 -16.48 -1.19 -4.24
C LYS A 126 -16.49 -0.58 -5.64
N GLU A 127 -17.43 0.33 -5.91
CA GLU A 127 -17.63 0.90 -7.24
C GLU A 127 -17.16 2.33 -7.36
N GLN A 128 -17.23 3.11 -6.29
CA GLN A 128 -16.97 4.56 -6.36
C GLN A 128 -16.33 5.11 -5.10
N ILE A 129 -15.77 6.31 -5.23
CA ILE A 129 -15.26 7.09 -4.11
C ILE A 129 -15.90 8.48 -4.12
N THR A 130 -15.99 9.08 -2.93
CA THR A 130 -16.48 10.47 -2.78
C THR A 130 -15.36 11.29 -2.15
N ILE A 131 -15.01 12.39 -2.78
CA ILE A 131 -14.01 13.33 -2.27
C ILE A 131 -14.63 14.71 -2.05
N GLU A 132 -14.08 15.45 -1.10
CA GLU A 132 -14.39 16.87 -0.92
C GLU A 132 -13.26 17.67 -1.56
N GLU A 133 -13.59 18.40 -2.62
CA GLU A 133 -12.63 19.24 -3.33
C GLU A 133 -12.25 20.48 -2.51
N PRO A 134 -11.14 21.17 -2.84
CA PRO A 134 -10.72 22.35 -2.07
C PRO A 134 -11.74 23.45 -1.96
N ASP A 135 -12.69 23.54 -2.89
CA ASP A 135 -13.79 24.51 -2.85
C ASP A 135 -14.96 24.07 -1.98
N GLY A 136 -14.88 22.90 -1.34
CA GLY A 136 -15.93 22.36 -0.49
C GLY A 136 -16.96 21.50 -1.22
N ALA A 137 -16.88 21.39 -2.53
CA ALA A 137 -17.82 20.56 -3.30
C ALA A 137 -17.50 19.07 -3.16
N LEU A 138 -18.54 18.24 -3.09
CA LEU A 138 -18.38 16.79 -3.10
C LEU A 138 -18.39 16.28 -4.52
N ARG A 139 -17.44 15.41 -4.84
CA ARG A 139 -17.31 14.77 -6.15
C ARG A 139 -17.29 13.25 -5.99
N VAL A 140 -18.09 12.58 -6.80
CA VAL A 140 -18.10 11.12 -6.85
C VAL A 140 -17.38 10.66 -8.11
N LEU A 141 -16.42 9.76 -7.95
CA LEU A 141 -15.64 9.18 -9.06
C LEU A 141 -15.78 7.67 -9.04
N GLN A 142 -15.90 7.06 -10.22
CA GLN A 142 -15.97 5.61 -10.34
C GLN A 142 -14.57 5.02 -10.20
N ARG A 143 -14.42 3.96 -9.41
CA ARG A 143 -13.11 3.35 -9.16
C ARG A 143 -12.50 2.78 -10.44
N ASN A 144 -13.31 2.29 -11.37
CA ASN A 144 -12.82 1.77 -12.65
C ASN A 144 -12.37 2.86 -13.61
N GLU A 145 -12.65 4.13 -13.33
CA GLU A 145 -12.16 5.27 -14.12
C GLU A 145 -10.82 5.79 -13.62
N LEU A 146 -10.37 5.34 -12.45
CA LEU A 146 -9.11 5.78 -11.85
C LEU A 146 -7.92 5.06 -12.49
N ALA A 147 -6.91 5.82 -12.86
CA ALA A 147 -5.68 5.31 -13.43
C ALA A 147 -4.66 4.91 -12.35
#